data_8c1a1e17a42a13ec827f609ce4ecd878
#
_entry.id   8c1a1e17a42a13ec827f609ce4ecd878
#
_cell.length_a   1.000
_cell.length_b   1.000
_cell.length_c   1.000
_cell.angle_alpha   90.00
_cell.angle_beta   90.00
_cell.angle_gamma   90.00
#
_symmetry.space_group_name_H-M   'P 1'
#
loop_
_entity.id
_entity.type
_entity.pdbx_description
1 polymer ?
#
loop_
_entity_poly.entity_id
_entity_poly.type
_entity_poly.pdbx_seq_one_letter_code
_entity_poly.pdbx_strand_id
1 'polypeptide(L)'
;MPTRRARHRPRHRPGPRLVAFLRSAPGQVALAGALVVLLAAAVLALVLGDDPTDGVAADGDRAAGLTTPPPAGPTTPAAPAPGTSAPGSSGTPAAALLDFAGQELPDRTRLRPEDAVRDDLVAAGAPDELVGTDAPTGPGDLVLTVTEGPAAPGSRVVARFGDLALVDPSPGTPTPEQLASRQALAEAVLANPTTRAAGDAAAVLRSADVDMRLLSLLAVLTAREGLAVAAFPRAEGAEGPARDVLLTAVGSAPVGSGRPATEPLRTWLEAQLPPFAPDRVEVTGDGVLLSYDYASAPDALVAEVSP
;
A
#
# COMPACT_ATOMS: atom_id res chain seq x y z
N MET A 1 30.15 -19.75 -76.42
CA MET A 1 29.51 -20.50 -75.30
C MET A 1 29.66 -19.64 -74.02
N PRO A 2 28.60 -19.04 -73.46
CA PRO A 2 28.67 -18.26 -72.27
C PRO A 2 28.30 -19.13 -71.08
N THR A 3 29.17 -19.07 -70.03
CA THR A 3 29.05 -19.73 -68.76
C THR A 3 28.02 -19.04 -67.86
N ARG A 4 26.98 -19.81 -67.43
CA ARG A 4 25.96 -19.39 -66.47
C ARG A 4 26.57 -19.30 -65.06
N ARG A 5 26.61 -18.10 -64.49
CA ARG A 5 26.87 -17.87 -63.06
C ARG A 5 25.62 -18.15 -62.25
N ALA A 6 25.69 -19.12 -61.33
CA ALA A 6 24.69 -19.41 -60.34
C ALA A 6 24.63 -18.27 -59.30
N ARG A 7 23.45 -17.66 -59.16
CA ARG A 7 23.17 -16.68 -58.09
C ARG A 7 22.85 -17.42 -56.78
N HIS A 8 23.75 -17.35 -55.82
CA HIS A 8 23.47 -17.72 -54.41
C HIS A 8 22.45 -16.75 -53.83
N ARG A 9 21.26 -17.24 -53.44
CA ARG A 9 20.31 -16.52 -52.56
C ARG A 9 20.78 -16.64 -51.11
N PRO A 10 20.93 -15.53 -50.37
CA PRO A 10 21.20 -15.61 -48.94
C PRO A 10 19.95 -16.10 -48.20
N ARG A 11 20.09 -17.18 -47.43
CA ARG A 11 19.09 -17.65 -46.48
C ARG A 11 19.04 -16.63 -45.33
N HIS A 12 17.97 -15.88 -45.18
CA HIS A 12 17.67 -15.11 -44.00
C HIS A 12 17.48 -16.06 -42.81
N ARG A 13 18.45 -16.11 -41.94
CA ARG A 13 18.30 -16.64 -40.58
C ARG A 13 17.46 -15.62 -39.80
N PRO A 14 16.36 -16.02 -39.09
CA PRO A 14 15.66 -15.13 -38.19
C PRO A 14 16.60 -14.76 -37.03
N GLY A 15 16.90 -13.49 -36.91
CA GLY A 15 17.84 -12.97 -35.94
C GLY A 15 17.31 -12.98 -34.50
N PRO A 16 18.20 -12.91 -33.51
CA PRO A 16 17.90 -13.03 -32.09
C PRO A 16 17.25 -11.76 -31.49
N ARG A 17 16.34 -11.10 -32.21
CA ARG A 17 15.70 -9.86 -31.77
C ARG A 17 14.67 -10.05 -30.66
N LEU A 18 14.03 -11.23 -30.59
CA LEU A 18 13.03 -11.55 -29.56
C LEU A 18 13.68 -11.78 -28.17
N VAL A 19 14.86 -12.37 -28.13
CA VAL A 19 15.58 -12.63 -26.88
C VAL A 19 16.20 -11.36 -26.31
N ALA A 20 16.54 -10.38 -27.17
CA ALA A 20 17.05 -9.08 -26.69
C ALA A 20 15.95 -8.18 -26.11
N PHE A 21 14.70 -8.32 -26.59
CA PHE A 21 13.56 -7.57 -26.07
C PHE A 21 13.16 -8.05 -24.66
N LEU A 22 13.27 -9.35 -24.38
CA LEU A 22 12.99 -9.92 -23.04
C LEU A 22 14.06 -9.59 -21.99
N ARG A 23 15.22 -9.07 -22.39
CA ARG A 23 16.32 -8.64 -21.51
C ARG A 23 16.43 -7.12 -21.37
N SER A 24 15.59 -6.35 -22.05
CA SER A 24 15.55 -4.90 -21.91
C SER A 24 14.66 -4.53 -20.72
N ALA A 25 15.09 -3.52 -19.94
CA ALA A 25 14.34 -3.04 -18.77
C ALA A 25 12.82 -2.80 -19.03
N PRO A 26 12.39 -2.20 -20.18
CA PRO A 26 10.97 -2.02 -20.47
C PRO A 26 10.21 -3.35 -20.69
N GLY A 27 10.88 -4.40 -21.20
CA GLY A 27 10.26 -5.71 -21.37
C GLY A 27 10.01 -6.45 -20.06
N GLN A 28 10.86 -6.23 -19.05
CA GLN A 28 10.69 -6.82 -17.72
C GLN A 28 9.59 -6.13 -16.92
N VAL A 29 9.40 -4.81 -17.09
CA VAL A 29 8.31 -4.05 -16.45
C VAL A 29 6.95 -4.48 -17.01
N ALA A 30 6.83 -4.66 -18.31
CA ALA A 30 5.60 -5.16 -18.94
C ALA A 30 5.25 -6.60 -18.49
N LEU A 31 6.28 -7.44 -18.26
CA LEU A 31 6.09 -8.82 -17.79
C LEU A 31 5.71 -8.86 -16.29
N ALA A 32 6.24 -7.94 -15.48
CA ALA A 32 5.89 -7.82 -14.07
C ALA A 32 4.44 -7.34 -13.88
N GLY A 33 3.99 -6.36 -14.67
CA GLY A 33 2.60 -5.93 -14.68
C GLY A 33 1.63 -7.05 -15.06
N ALA A 34 1.95 -7.82 -16.09
CA ALA A 34 1.15 -8.97 -16.51
C ALA A 34 1.13 -10.10 -15.47
N LEU A 35 2.19 -10.27 -14.68
CA LEU A 35 2.26 -11.28 -13.63
C LEU A 35 1.38 -10.93 -12.42
N VAL A 36 1.30 -9.65 -12.05
CA VAL A 36 0.39 -9.16 -10.99
C VAL A 36 -1.06 -9.43 -11.36
N VAL A 37 -1.41 -9.15 -12.59
CA VAL A 37 -2.75 -9.41 -13.14
C VAL A 37 -3.07 -10.90 -13.15
N LEU A 38 -2.12 -11.76 -13.53
CA LEU A 38 -2.29 -13.20 -13.53
C LEU A 38 -2.39 -13.77 -12.10
N LEU A 39 -1.65 -13.23 -11.13
CA LEU A 39 -1.73 -13.63 -9.73
C LEU A 39 -3.05 -13.18 -9.09
N ALA A 40 -3.50 -11.96 -9.34
CA ALA A 40 -4.80 -11.48 -8.88
C ALA A 40 -5.94 -12.30 -9.49
N ALA A 41 -5.87 -12.63 -10.79
CA ALA A 41 -6.85 -13.49 -11.46
C ALA A 41 -6.80 -14.94 -10.96
N ALA A 42 -5.62 -15.49 -10.64
CA ALA A 42 -5.49 -16.83 -10.08
C ALA A 42 -6.03 -16.94 -8.66
N VAL A 43 -5.81 -15.92 -7.81
CA VAL A 43 -6.37 -15.84 -6.45
C VAL A 43 -7.90 -15.69 -6.53
N LEU A 44 -8.40 -14.86 -7.44
CA LEU A 44 -9.84 -14.70 -7.66
C LEU A 44 -10.49 -15.99 -8.16
N ALA A 45 -9.83 -16.73 -9.05
CA ALA A 45 -10.30 -18.02 -9.55
C ALA A 45 -10.31 -19.11 -8.45
N LEU A 46 -9.35 -19.05 -7.51
CA LEU A 46 -9.30 -19.97 -6.37
C LEU A 46 -10.40 -19.70 -5.34
N VAL A 47 -10.75 -18.44 -5.14
CA VAL A 47 -11.81 -18.01 -4.20
C VAL A 47 -13.20 -18.25 -4.78
N LEU A 48 -13.38 -18.15 -6.10
CA LEU A 48 -14.65 -18.36 -6.78
C LEU A 48 -14.86 -19.81 -7.25
N GLY A 49 -13.83 -20.67 -7.14
CA GLY A 49 -13.84 -22.05 -7.68
C GLY A 49 -14.24 -23.15 -6.70
N ASP A 50 -14.57 -22.83 -5.45
CA ASP A 50 -15.00 -23.85 -4.48
C ASP A 50 -16.55 -24.00 -4.49
N ASP A 51 -17.06 -24.64 -5.56
CA ASP A 51 -18.39 -25.26 -5.53
C ASP A 51 -18.25 -26.62 -4.83
N PRO A 52 -18.89 -26.83 -3.68
CA PRO A 52 -18.90 -28.15 -3.05
C PRO A 52 -19.86 -29.08 -3.81
N THR A 53 -19.33 -29.81 -4.78
CA THR A 53 -20.06 -30.96 -5.33
C THR A 53 -20.09 -32.09 -4.32
N ASP A 54 -21.30 -32.44 -3.94
CA ASP A 54 -21.76 -33.64 -3.23
C ASP A 54 -20.88 -34.89 -3.45
N GLY A 55 -20.63 -35.61 -2.36
CA GLY A 55 -19.97 -36.91 -2.45
C GLY A 55 -20.00 -37.74 -1.15
N VAL A 56 -21.13 -38.34 -0.86
CA VAL A 56 -21.26 -39.71 -0.27
C VAL A 56 -20.79 -39.95 1.16
N ALA A 57 -21.82 -40.36 1.93
CA ALA A 57 -21.77 -40.95 3.27
C ALA A 57 -20.81 -42.18 3.38
N ALA A 58 -20.15 -42.29 4.53
CA ALA A 58 -19.74 -43.58 5.09
C ALA A 58 -19.79 -43.49 6.63
N ASP A 59 -20.62 -44.33 7.18
CA ASP A 59 -20.76 -44.65 8.60
C ASP A 59 -19.45 -45.01 9.28
N GLY A 60 -19.27 -44.58 10.53
CA GLY A 60 -18.16 -44.99 11.36
C GLY A 60 -18.33 -44.57 12.82
N ASP A 61 -19.21 -45.28 13.49
CA ASP A 61 -19.42 -45.32 14.93
C ASP A 61 -18.12 -45.48 15.74
N ARG A 62 -17.79 -44.52 16.66
CA ARG A 62 -17.05 -44.81 17.89
C ARG A 62 -17.18 -43.66 18.89
N ALA A 63 -17.99 -43.95 19.91
CA ALA A 63 -18.04 -43.24 21.17
C ALA A 63 -16.72 -43.31 21.93
N ALA A 64 -16.21 -42.17 22.38
CA ALA A 64 -15.28 -42.07 23.51
C ALA A 64 -15.50 -40.72 24.19
N GLY A 65 -15.97 -40.76 25.43
CA GLY A 65 -16.31 -39.61 26.25
C GLY A 65 -15.08 -38.77 26.57
N LEU A 66 -15.22 -37.46 26.48
CA LEU A 66 -14.31 -36.51 27.06
C LEU A 66 -15.13 -35.49 27.87
N THR A 67 -14.78 -35.45 29.13
CA THR A 67 -15.28 -34.62 30.21
C THR A 67 -15.13 -33.15 29.85
N THR A 68 -16.24 -32.42 29.84
CA THR A 68 -16.32 -30.97 29.63
C THR A 68 -15.84 -30.26 30.90
N PRO A 69 -14.85 -29.37 30.85
CA PRO A 69 -14.54 -28.44 31.93
C PRO A 69 -15.65 -27.35 32.01
N PRO A 70 -15.91 -26.79 33.21
CA PRO A 70 -16.94 -25.78 33.38
C PRO A 70 -16.62 -24.48 32.66
N PRO A 71 -17.65 -23.72 32.20
CA PRO A 71 -17.44 -22.45 31.50
C PRO A 71 -16.86 -21.42 32.48
N ALA A 72 -15.71 -20.84 32.10
CA ALA A 72 -15.20 -19.65 32.72
C ALA A 72 -16.17 -18.49 32.46
N GLY A 73 -16.51 -17.75 33.51
CA GLY A 73 -17.43 -16.63 33.46
C GLY A 73 -16.91 -15.50 32.54
N PRO A 74 -17.82 -14.62 32.07
CA PRO A 74 -17.48 -13.53 31.17
C PRO A 74 -16.53 -12.55 31.87
N THR A 75 -15.30 -12.52 31.42
CA THR A 75 -14.34 -11.46 31.76
C THR A 75 -14.76 -10.21 30.99
N THR A 76 -15.31 -9.24 31.69
CA THR A 76 -15.59 -7.90 31.17
C THR A 76 -14.29 -7.33 30.62
N PRO A 77 -14.21 -6.91 29.33
CA PRO A 77 -13.04 -6.21 28.84
C PRO A 77 -12.89 -4.90 29.61
N ALA A 78 -11.74 -4.71 30.25
CA ALA A 78 -11.36 -3.43 30.84
C ALA A 78 -11.34 -2.39 29.72
N ALA A 79 -12.02 -1.27 29.94
CA ALA A 79 -11.95 -0.12 29.05
C ALA A 79 -10.48 0.27 28.87
N PRO A 80 -10.03 0.59 27.65
CA PRO A 80 -8.68 1.09 27.43
C PRO A 80 -8.50 2.36 28.27
N ALA A 81 -7.43 2.38 29.05
CA ALA A 81 -7.02 3.58 29.77
C ALA A 81 -6.78 4.72 28.77
N PRO A 82 -7.13 5.98 29.10
CA PRO A 82 -6.84 7.11 28.25
C PRO A 82 -5.34 7.11 27.97
N GLY A 83 -4.98 6.96 26.67
CA GLY A 83 -3.60 6.87 26.23
C GLY A 83 -2.83 8.09 26.70
N THR A 84 -1.73 7.83 27.39
CA THR A 84 -0.71 8.83 27.72
C THR A 84 -0.15 9.31 26.37
N SER A 85 -0.53 10.52 25.96
CA SER A 85 0.08 11.19 24.82
C SER A 85 1.59 11.22 25.04
N ALA A 86 2.34 10.66 24.10
CA ALA A 86 3.80 10.75 24.11
C ALA A 86 4.20 12.24 24.07
N PRO A 87 5.25 12.67 24.78
CA PRO A 87 5.78 14.01 24.67
C PRO A 87 6.57 14.13 23.38
N GLY A 88 5.90 14.49 22.29
CA GLY A 88 6.51 14.77 21.00
C GLY A 88 5.90 16.03 20.42
N SER A 89 6.69 16.88 19.87
CA SER A 89 6.39 18.15 19.20
C SER A 89 6.01 19.32 20.12
N SER A 90 6.99 20.17 20.41
CA SER A 90 6.82 21.50 21.03
C SER A 90 6.12 22.50 20.09
N GLY A 91 5.48 22.05 19.01
CA GLY A 91 4.76 22.85 18.04
C GLY A 91 3.28 23.00 18.37
N THR A 92 2.66 24.06 17.85
CA THR A 92 1.20 24.21 17.89
C THR A 92 0.54 23.11 17.05
N PRO A 93 -0.75 22.73 17.30
CA PRO A 93 -1.49 21.81 16.44
C PRO A 93 -1.46 22.21 14.95
N ALA A 94 -1.53 23.51 14.66
CA ALA A 94 -1.43 24.05 13.30
C ALA A 94 -0.06 23.77 12.66
N ALA A 95 1.05 23.93 13.41
CA ALA A 95 2.39 23.61 12.88
C ALA A 95 2.55 22.12 12.61
N ALA A 96 2.09 21.26 13.52
CA ALA A 96 2.14 19.81 13.35
C ALA A 96 1.29 19.35 12.14
N LEU A 97 0.13 19.97 11.90
CA LEU A 97 -0.69 19.73 10.74
C LEU A 97 0.02 20.13 9.44
N LEU A 98 0.73 21.27 9.43
CA LEU A 98 1.48 21.73 8.26
C LEU A 98 2.68 20.82 7.97
N ASP A 99 3.38 20.36 8.99
CA ASP A 99 4.48 19.38 8.83
C ASP A 99 3.95 18.07 8.24
N PHE A 100 2.82 17.58 8.74
CA PHE A 100 2.13 16.42 8.16
C PHE A 100 1.72 16.67 6.70
N ALA A 101 1.13 17.83 6.40
CA ALA A 101 0.70 18.16 5.06
C ALA A 101 1.87 18.14 4.07
N GLY A 102 3.04 18.66 4.46
CA GLY A 102 4.23 18.67 3.63
C GLY A 102 4.91 17.30 3.47
N GLN A 103 4.58 16.33 4.32
CA GLN A 103 5.20 15.01 4.30
C GLN A 103 4.30 13.91 3.72
N GLU A 104 2.99 14.01 3.96
CA GLU A 104 2.05 12.93 3.76
C GLU A 104 1.01 13.19 2.69
N LEU A 105 0.92 14.43 2.21
CA LEU A 105 -0.07 14.83 1.21
C LEU A 105 0.60 15.13 -0.13
N PRO A 106 -0.08 14.84 -1.26
CA PRO A 106 0.40 15.21 -2.58
C PRO A 106 0.65 16.73 -2.72
N ASP A 107 1.61 17.13 -3.56
CA ASP A 107 1.94 18.55 -3.85
C ASP A 107 0.72 19.41 -4.27
N ARG A 108 -0.29 18.78 -4.88
CA ARG A 108 -1.53 19.45 -5.32
C ARG A 108 -2.65 19.35 -4.29
N THR A 109 -2.31 19.37 -3.02
CA THR A 109 -3.30 19.38 -1.95
C THR A 109 -3.72 20.81 -1.62
N ARG A 110 -5.02 20.99 -1.34
CA ARG A 110 -5.58 22.23 -0.82
C ARG A 110 -6.34 21.96 0.47
N LEU A 111 -6.09 22.78 1.45
CA LEU A 111 -6.80 22.76 2.71
C LEU A 111 -7.91 23.80 2.70
N ARG A 112 -9.09 23.42 3.14
CA ARG A 112 -10.23 24.29 3.39
C ARG A 112 -10.50 24.38 4.89
N PRO A 113 -9.78 25.22 5.61
CA PRO A 113 -10.03 25.46 7.02
C PRO A 113 -11.27 26.31 7.22
N GLU A 114 -11.89 26.21 8.40
CA GLU A 114 -12.79 27.21 8.94
C GLU A 114 -12.02 28.52 9.20
N ASP A 115 -12.73 29.68 9.23
CA ASP A 115 -12.06 31.00 9.27
C ASP A 115 -11.11 31.15 10.47
N ALA A 116 -11.50 30.71 11.67
CA ALA A 116 -10.65 30.77 12.85
C ALA A 116 -9.39 29.88 12.72
N VAL A 117 -9.54 28.68 12.19
CA VAL A 117 -8.44 27.74 11.95
C VAL A 117 -7.49 28.25 10.86
N ARG A 118 -8.03 28.99 9.89
CA ARG A 118 -7.19 29.59 8.83
C ARG A 118 -6.18 30.55 9.38
N ASP A 119 -6.60 31.44 10.29
CA ASP A 119 -5.70 32.43 10.89
C ASP A 119 -4.56 31.74 11.66
N ASP A 120 -4.85 30.65 12.35
CA ASP A 120 -3.85 29.84 13.06
C ASP A 120 -2.87 29.14 12.08
N LEU A 121 -3.38 28.59 10.97
CA LEU A 121 -2.53 27.97 9.94
C LEU A 121 -1.62 29.00 9.28
N VAL A 122 -2.15 30.18 8.94
CA VAL A 122 -1.36 31.29 8.36
C VAL A 122 -0.31 31.78 9.35
N ALA A 123 -0.67 31.91 10.63
CA ALA A 123 0.27 32.28 11.69
C ALA A 123 1.36 31.21 11.89
N ALA A 124 1.05 29.94 11.65
CA ALA A 124 2.01 28.83 11.66
C ALA A 124 2.87 28.73 10.38
N GLY A 125 2.62 29.59 9.36
CA GLY A 125 3.40 29.67 8.14
C GLY A 125 2.81 28.92 6.94
N ALA A 126 1.50 28.64 6.95
CA ALA A 126 0.86 27.98 5.80
C ALA A 126 0.99 28.85 4.54
N PRO A 127 1.43 28.27 3.40
CA PRO A 127 1.48 28.99 2.14
C PRO A 127 0.06 29.24 1.59
N ASP A 128 -0.13 30.35 0.91
CA ASP A 128 -1.43 30.74 0.31
C ASP A 128 -1.96 29.68 -0.67
N GLU A 129 -1.07 28.99 -1.36
CA GLU A 129 -1.43 27.90 -2.29
C GLU A 129 -2.09 26.73 -1.57
N LEU A 130 -1.75 26.50 -0.31
CA LEU A 130 -2.30 25.41 0.50
C LEU A 130 -3.65 25.78 1.12
N VAL A 131 -3.80 27.00 1.67
CA VAL A 131 -4.98 27.42 2.46
C VAL A 131 -5.86 28.47 1.77
N GLY A 132 -5.51 28.90 0.55
CA GLY A 132 -6.24 29.93 -0.19
C GLY A 132 -7.63 29.45 -0.63
N THR A 133 -8.62 30.39 -0.53
CA THR A 133 -10.01 30.12 -0.90
C THR A 133 -10.28 30.19 -2.40
N ASP A 134 -9.50 30.97 -3.12
CA ASP A 134 -9.85 31.48 -4.47
C ASP A 134 -9.15 30.73 -5.61
N ALA A 135 -8.27 29.80 -5.29
CA ALA A 135 -7.61 29.05 -6.33
C ALA A 135 -8.56 27.98 -6.92
N PRO A 136 -8.78 28.00 -8.24
CA PRO A 136 -9.60 26.99 -8.89
C PRO A 136 -8.96 25.60 -8.65
N THR A 137 -9.76 24.64 -8.20
CA THR A 137 -9.34 23.25 -8.10
C THR A 137 -9.27 22.65 -9.50
N GLY A 138 -8.08 22.17 -9.89
CA GLY A 138 -7.87 21.44 -11.13
C GLY A 138 -8.30 19.98 -11.03
N PRO A 139 -8.45 19.29 -12.16
CA PRO A 139 -8.64 17.85 -12.14
C PRO A 139 -7.40 17.18 -11.51
N GLY A 140 -7.64 16.38 -10.47
CA GLY A 140 -6.58 15.69 -9.72
C GLY A 140 -6.07 16.42 -8.48
N ASP A 141 -6.60 17.61 -8.16
CA ASP A 141 -6.29 18.29 -6.90
C ASP A 141 -7.02 17.62 -5.75
N LEU A 142 -6.28 17.32 -4.68
CA LEU A 142 -6.84 16.80 -3.43
C LEU A 142 -7.35 17.99 -2.59
N VAL A 143 -8.62 17.95 -2.19
CA VAL A 143 -9.20 18.99 -1.33
C VAL A 143 -9.60 18.39 0.00
N LEU A 144 -8.95 18.81 1.07
CA LEU A 144 -9.22 18.38 2.44
C LEU A 144 -9.79 19.54 3.26
N THR A 145 -10.60 19.23 4.26
CA THR A 145 -11.15 20.20 5.21
C THR A 145 -10.37 20.14 6.53
N VAL A 146 -10.09 21.28 7.14
CA VAL A 146 -9.55 21.35 8.50
C VAL A 146 -10.63 21.88 9.42
N THR A 147 -10.96 21.13 10.46
CA THR A 147 -12.04 21.45 11.41
C THR A 147 -11.62 21.15 12.85
N GLU A 148 -12.15 21.90 13.81
CA GLU A 148 -12.05 21.61 15.25
C GLU A 148 -13.17 20.68 15.74
N GLY A 149 -14.17 20.45 14.91
CA GLY A 149 -15.34 19.66 15.25
C GLY A 149 -15.27 18.19 14.81
N PRO A 150 -16.34 17.43 15.07
CA PRO A 150 -16.48 16.09 14.54
C PRO A 150 -16.56 16.12 13.02
N ALA A 151 -15.93 15.13 12.39
CA ALA A 151 -16.02 14.96 10.93
C ALA A 151 -17.47 14.72 10.49
N ALA A 152 -17.84 15.29 9.34
CA ALA A 152 -19.17 15.12 8.79
C ALA A 152 -19.46 13.65 8.45
N PRO A 153 -20.73 13.20 8.52
CA PRO A 153 -21.08 11.84 8.09
C PRO A 153 -20.67 11.58 6.65
N GLY A 154 -20.01 10.43 6.43
CA GLY A 154 -19.51 10.05 5.10
C GLY A 154 -18.12 10.59 4.75
N SER A 155 -17.57 11.49 5.55
CA SER A 155 -16.18 11.93 5.41
C SER A 155 -15.22 10.97 6.15
N ARG A 156 -13.93 11.09 5.86
CA ARG A 156 -12.87 10.31 6.52
C ARG A 156 -11.88 11.23 7.20
N VAL A 157 -11.55 10.96 8.46
CA VAL A 157 -10.43 11.60 9.13
C VAL A 157 -9.14 11.05 8.56
N VAL A 158 -8.25 11.95 8.13
CA VAL A 158 -6.92 11.63 7.57
C VAL A 158 -5.87 11.73 8.67
N ALA A 159 -5.98 12.76 9.52
CA ALA A 159 -5.07 12.96 10.64
C ALA A 159 -5.72 13.84 11.72
N ARG A 160 -5.16 13.77 12.98
CA ARG A 160 -5.55 14.62 14.11
C ARG A 160 -4.35 15.23 14.80
N PHE A 161 -4.47 16.51 15.18
CA PHE A 161 -3.45 17.28 15.87
C PHE A 161 -4.12 18.11 16.98
N GLY A 162 -4.12 17.60 18.20
CA GLY A 162 -4.91 18.20 19.28
C GLY A 162 -6.40 18.23 18.92
N ASP A 163 -6.98 19.43 18.87
CA ASP A 163 -8.38 19.63 18.52
C ASP A 163 -8.62 19.73 17.00
N LEU A 164 -7.55 19.88 16.21
CA LEU A 164 -7.66 19.97 14.75
C LEU A 164 -7.77 18.57 14.13
N ALA A 165 -8.72 18.41 13.23
CA ALA A 165 -8.86 17.24 12.37
C ALA A 165 -8.71 17.62 10.89
N LEU A 166 -7.84 16.89 10.21
CA LEU A 166 -7.74 16.92 8.75
C LEU A 166 -8.70 15.86 8.18
N VAL A 167 -9.62 16.28 7.34
CA VAL A 167 -10.76 15.47 6.92
C VAL A 167 -10.87 15.44 5.40
N ASP A 168 -10.99 14.27 4.82
CA ASP A 168 -11.41 14.08 3.44
C ASP A 168 -12.95 14.12 3.38
N PRO A 169 -13.54 15.13 2.74
CA PRO A 169 -14.99 15.30 2.68
C PRO A 169 -15.67 14.31 1.71
N SER A 170 -14.91 13.69 0.83
CA SER A 170 -15.44 12.79 -0.22
C SER A 170 -14.53 11.59 -0.45
N PRO A 171 -14.22 10.81 0.60
CA PRO A 171 -13.36 9.65 0.47
C PRO A 171 -14.02 8.59 -0.40
N GLY A 172 -13.25 7.94 -1.27
CA GLY A 172 -13.72 6.74 -1.93
C GLY A 172 -14.02 5.65 -0.90
N THR A 173 -15.19 5.04 -1.02
CA THR A 173 -15.57 3.88 -0.20
C THR A 173 -15.22 2.62 -0.97
N PRO A 174 -14.31 1.77 -0.45
CA PRO A 174 -14.00 0.50 -1.11
C PRO A 174 -15.24 -0.37 -1.24
N THR A 175 -15.42 -1.01 -2.39
CA THR A 175 -16.48 -2.00 -2.58
C THR A 175 -16.17 -3.28 -1.79
N PRO A 176 -17.17 -4.14 -1.52
CA PRO A 176 -16.92 -5.44 -0.88
C PRO A 176 -15.87 -6.28 -1.63
N GLU A 177 -15.88 -6.24 -2.96
CA GLU A 177 -14.91 -6.93 -3.81
C GLU A 177 -13.48 -6.37 -3.64
N GLN A 178 -13.34 -5.06 -3.54
CA GLN A 178 -12.04 -4.41 -3.28
C GLN A 178 -11.51 -4.77 -1.89
N LEU A 179 -12.38 -4.81 -0.88
CA LEU A 179 -12.00 -5.25 0.46
C LEU A 179 -11.58 -6.73 0.48
N ALA A 180 -12.32 -7.60 -0.22
CA ALA A 180 -11.96 -9.01 -0.37
C ALA A 180 -10.61 -9.18 -1.10
N SER A 181 -10.36 -8.40 -2.16
CA SER A 181 -9.09 -8.40 -2.88
C SER A 181 -7.92 -7.95 -1.98
N ARG A 182 -8.13 -6.92 -1.17
CA ARG A 182 -7.14 -6.46 -0.19
C ARG A 182 -6.81 -7.54 0.83
N GLN A 183 -7.84 -8.20 1.38
CA GLN A 183 -7.66 -9.30 2.31
C GLN A 183 -6.90 -10.47 1.67
N ALA A 184 -7.28 -10.88 0.46
CA ALA A 184 -6.63 -11.98 -0.25
C ALA A 184 -5.15 -11.68 -0.56
N LEU A 185 -4.81 -10.44 -0.96
CA LEU A 185 -3.41 -10.03 -1.16
C LEU A 185 -2.61 -10.07 0.14
N ALA A 186 -3.16 -9.58 1.23
CA ALA A 186 -2.51 -9.60 2.54
C ALA A 186 -2.25 -11.03 3.01
N GLU A 187 -3.21 -11.92 2.84
CA GLU A 187 -3.07 -13.36 3.13
C GLU A 187 -2.00 -14.01 2.23
N ALA A 188 -1.99 -13.71 0.94
CA ALA A 188 -0.99 -14.23 0.01
C ALA A 188 0.44 -13.78 0.35
N VAL A 189 0.62 -12.52 0.75
CA VAL A 189 1.90 -12.00 1.25
C VAL A 189 2.35 -12.75 2.49
N LEU A 190 1.46 -12.95 3.47
CA LEU A 190 1.78 -13.65 4.73
C LEU A 190 1.99 -15.15 4.56
N ALA A 191 1.24 -15.80 3.66
CA ALA A 191 1.36 -17.23 3.40
C ALA A 191 2.63 -17.61 2.62
N ASN A 192 3.28 -16.65 1.98
CA ASN A 192 4.50 -16.92 1.22
C ASN A 192 5.65 -17.28 2.18
N PRO A 193 6.28 -18.46 2.04
CA PRO A 193 7.31 -18.93 2.97
C PRO A 193 8.59 -18.07 2.98
N THR A 194 8.77 -17.20 1.99
CA THR A 194 9.91 -16.28 1.91
C THR A 194 9.60 -14.90 2.54
N THR A 195 8.36 -14.67 2.97
CA THR A 195 7.97 -13.47 3.70
C THR A 195 8.34 -13.60 5.17
N ARG A 196 8.96 -12.57 5.70
CA ARG A 196 9.25 -12.41 7.13
C ARG A 196 8.62 -11.10 7.60
N ALA A 197 7.58 -11.20 8.37
CA ALA A 197 6.95 -10.09 9.08
C ALA A 197 6.80 -10.49 10.54
N ALA A 198 7.33 -9.71 11.45
CA ALA A 198 7.30 -10.03 12.88
C ALA A 198 6.45 -9.00 13.65
N GLY A 199 5.94 -9.43 14.81
CA GLY A 199 5.24 -8.54 15.73
C GLY A 199 4.09 -7.78 15.09
N ASP A 200 4.12 -6.46 15.24
CA ASP A 200 3.06 -5.55 14.78
C ASP A 200 2.94 -5.52 13.25
N ALA A 201 4.04 -5.69 12.51
CA ALA A 201 3.99 -5.72 11.05
C ALA A 201 3.12 -6.89 10.54
N ALA A 202 3.22 -8.06 11.17
CA ALA A 202 2.37 -9.19 10.83
C ALA A 202 0.90 -8.95 11.23
N ALA A 203 0.65 -8.18 12.29
CA ALA A 203 -0.71 -7.84 12.71
C ALA A 203 -1.36 -6.87 11.71
N VAL A 204 -0.63 -5.83 11.26
CA VAL A 204 -1.10 -4.88 10.24
C VAL A 204 -1.42 -5.60 8.92
N LEU A 205 -0.57 -6.50 8.46
CA LEU A 205 -0.87 -7.31 7.27
C LEU A 205 -2.11 -8.20 7.47
N ARG A 206 -2.26 -8.87 8.63
CA ARG A 206 -3.45 -9.72 8.90
C ARG A 206 -4.75 -8.94 8.92
N SER A 207 -4.75 -7.72 9.40
CA SER A 207 -5.93 -6.85 9.38
C SER A 207 -6.21 -6.27 8.00
N ALA A 208 -5.30 -6.43 7.03
CA ALA A 208 -5.34 -5.79 5.73
C ALA A 208 -5.49 -4.25 5.80
N ASP A 209 -5.06 -3.64 6.93
CA ASP A 209 -5.08 -2.19 7.16
C ASP A 209 -3.86 -1.52 6.53
N VAL A 210 -3.69 -1.75 5.23
CA VAL A 210 -2.59 -1.27 4.39
C VAL A 210 -3.18 -0.64 3.13
N ASP A 211 -2.62 0.47 2.68
CA ASP A 211 -2.99 1.10 1.40
C ASP A 211 -2.85 0.09 0.26
N MET A 212 -3.85 0.02 -0.61
CA MET A 212 -3.93 -0.99 -1.66
C MET A 212 -2.76 -0.90 -2.65
N ARG A 213 -2.24 0.30 -2.91
CA ARG A 213 -1.05 0.52 -3.77
C ARG A 213 0.19 -0.13 -3.15
N LEU A 214 0.41 0.16 -1.86
CA LEU A 214 1.50 -0.43 -1.08
C LEU A 214 1.36 -1.95 -0.99
N LEU A 215 0.18 -2.45 -0.67
CA LEU A 215 -0.05 -3.89 -0.54
C LEU A 215 0.18 -4.63 -1.87
N SER A 216 -0.23 -4.03 -2.99
CA SER A 216 0.03 -4.57 -4.32
C SER A 216 1.53 -4.62 -4.63
N LEU A 217 2.28 -3.58 -4.29
CA LEU A 217 3.74 -3.54 -4.44
C LEU A 217 4.41 -4.64 -3.59
N LEU A 218 3.99 -4.81 -2.33
CA LEU A 218 4.48 -5.86 -1.44
C LEU A 218 4.19 -7.26 -2.00
N ALA A 219 3.01 -7.48 -2.57
CA ALA A 219 2.66 -8.75 -3.19
C ALA A 219 3.57 -9.08 -4.38
N VAL A 220 3.90 -8.09 -5.22
CA VAL A 220 4.85 -8.26 -6.33
C VAL A 220 6.26 -8.59 -5.84
N LEU A 221 6.77 -7.85 -4.86
CA LEU A 221 8.09 -8.11 -4.26
C LEU A 221 8.15 -9.50 -3.64
N THR A 222 7.08 -9.88 -2.92
CA THR A 222 6.95 -11.21 -2.32
C THR A 222 6.99 -12.31 -3.37
N ALA A 223 6.25 -12.17 -4.47
CA ALA A 223 6.20 -13.15 -5.55
C ALA A 223 7.53 -13.28 -6.31
N ARG A 224 8.29 -12.19 -6.42
CA ARG A 224 9.58 -12.18 -7.14
C ARG A 224 10.71 -12.80 -6.32
N GLU A 225 10.88 -12.36 -5.10
CA GLU A 225 12.10 -12.60 -4.32
C GLU A 225 11.82 -12.95 -2.86
N GLY A 226 10.62 -12.62 -2.37
CA GLY A 226 10.31 -12.59 -0.95
C GLY A 226 10.76 -11.28 -0.29
N LEU A 227 10.35 -11.05 0.94
CA LEU A 227 10.66 -9.82 1.66
C LEU A 227 10.71 -9.99 3.17
N ALA A 228 11.39 -9.05 3.84
CA ALA A 228 11.32 -8.90 5.29
C ALA A 228 10.78 -7.50 5.62
N VAL A 229 9.62 -7.47 6.27
CA VAL A 229 8.96 -6.26 6.76
C VAL A 229 9.26 -6.09 8.23
N ALA A 230 9.90 -4.98 8.60
CA ALA A 230 10.18 -4.66 10.00
C ALA A 230 8.99 -3.96 10.66
N ALA A 231 8.40 -2.97 9.98
CA ALA A 231 7.32 -2.14 10.52
C ALA A 231 6.48 -1.51 9.41
N PHE A 232 5.30 -1.07 9.79
CA PHE A 232 4.48 -0.10 9.07
C PHE A 232 4.43 1.18 9.93
N PRO A 233 5.44 2.07 9.81
CA PRO A 233 5.43 3.31 10.54
C PRO A 233 4.24 4.16 10.13
N ARG A 234 3.81 5.05 11.02
CA ARG A 234 2.75 6.03 10.75
C ARG A 234 3.26 7.39 11.18
N ALA A 235 2.99 8.41 10.37
CA ALA A 235 3.23 9.78 10.78
C ALA A 235 2.40 10.12 12.03
N GLU A 236 2.89 11.05 12.81
CA GLU A 236 2.17 11.52 14.00
C GLU A 236 0.77 12.03 13.61
N GLY A 237 -0.23 11.61 14.34
CA GLY A 237 -1.61 11.97 14.08
C GLY A 237 -2.28 11.26 12.90
N ALA A 238 -1.57 10.52 12.04
CA ALA A 238 -2.13 9.84 10.88
C ALA A 238 -3.19 8.80 11.26
N GLU A 239 -4.31 8.82 10.53
CA GLU A 239 -5.38 7.82 10.65
C GLU A 239 -5.57 7.04 9.33
N GLY A 240 -6.27 5.91 9.41
CA GLY A 240 -6.56 5.05 8.26
C GLY A 240 -5.48 4.02 7.94
N PRO A 241 -5.50 3.41 6.75
CA PRO A 241 -4.57 2.36 6.34
C PRO A 241 -3.11 2.82 6.35
N ALA A 242 -2.20 1.89 6.68
CA ALA A 242 -0.76 2.15 6.64
C ALA A 242 -0.31 2.45 5.19
N ARG A 243 0.44 3.53 5.03
CA ARG A 243 0.97 4.00 3.74
C ARG A 243 2.48 3.88 3.64
N ASP A 244 3.12 3.60 4.78
CA ASP A 244 4.56 3.46 4.91
C ASP A 244 4.92 2.03 5.28
N VAL A 245 6.06 1.56 4.78
CA VAL A 245 6.64 0.27 5.15
C VAL A 245 8.15 0.35 5.24
N LEU A 246 8.72 -0.20 6.29
CA LEU A 246 10.16 -0.39 6.43
C LEU A 246 10.54 -1.81 6.04
N LEU A 247 11.27 -1.94 4.92
CA LEU A 247 11.82 -3.19 4.43
C LEU A 247 13.26 -3.37 4.94
N THR A 248 13.57 -4.51 5.53
CA THR A 248 14.93 -4.84 6.01
C THR A 248 15.65 -5.84 5.11
N ALA A 249 14.93 -6.58 4.28
CA ALA A 249 15.51 -7.45 3.27
C ALA A 249 14.58 -7.66 2.08
N VAL A 250 15.16 -7.94 0.91
CA VAL A 250 14.46 -8.46 -0.28
C VAL A 250 15.08 -9.82 -0.60
N GLY A 251 14.25 -10.86 -0.68
CA GLY A 251 14.72 -12.24 -0.65
C GLY A 251 15.46 -12.55 0.67
N SER A 252 16.68 -13.05 0.54
CA SER A 252 17.59 -13.28 1.66
C SER A 252 18.60 -12.14 1.87
N ALA A 253 18.62 -11.15 0.97
CA ALA A 253 19.61 -10.08 0.99
C ALA A 253 19.12 -8.89 1.82
N PRO A 254 19.88 -8.44 2.84
CA PRO A 254 19.55 -7.27 3.61
C PRO A 254 19.62 -6.01 2.75
N VAL A 255 18.69 -5.06 2.98
CA VAL A 255 18.65 -3.73 2.37
C VAL A 255 18.87 -2.65 3.43
N GLY A 256 19.27 -1.45 3.00
CA GLY A 256 19.59 -0.32 3.85
C GLY A 256 20.92 0.34 3.44
N SER A 257 21.38 1.32 4.20
CA SER A 257 22.58 2.07 3.90
C SER A 257 23.81 1.16 3.79
N GLY A 258 24.54 1.27 2.68
CA GLY A 258 25.75 0.48 2.41
C GLY A 258 25.50 -1.00 2.09
N ARG A 259 24.26 -1.43 1.92
CA ARG A 259 23.93 -2.82 1.54
C ARG A 259 23.86 -2.96 0.02
N PRO A 260 24.50 -3.99 -0.57
CA PRO A 260 24.57 -4.12 -2.03
C PRO A 260 23.21 -4.38 -2.70
N ALA A 261 22.23 -4.95 -1.98
CA ALA A 261 20.88 -5.19 -2.51
C ALA A 261 20.00 -3.94 -2.57
N THR A 262 20.42 -2.84 -1.93
CA THR A 262 19.63 -1.61 -1.86
C THR A 262 19.51 -0.90 -3.20
N GLU A 263 20.60 -0.78 -3.94
CA GLU A 263 20.60 -0.08 -5.22
C GLU A 263 19.77 -0.80 -6.30
N PRO A 264 19.86 -2.12 -6.47
CA PRO A 264 18.94 -2.86 -7.34
C PRO A 264 17.47 -2.70 -6.96
N LEU A 265 17.16 -2.73 -5.64
CA LEU A 265 15.80 -2.50 -5.17
C LEU A 265 15.32 -1.09 -5.52
N ARG A 266 16.13 -0.06 -5.25
CA ARG A 266 15.80 1.33 -5.55
C ARG A 266 15.54 1.54 -7.05
N THR A 267 16.42 1.03 -7.90
CA THR A 267 16.26 1.10 -9.36
C THR A 267 14.97 0.43 -9.82
N TRP A 268 14.60 -0.70 -9.20
CA TRP A 268 13.35 -1.37 -9.54
C TRP A 268 12.13 -0.57 -9.06
N LEU A 269 12.18 0.03 -7.87
CA LEU A 269 11.11 0.89 -7.34
C LEU A 269 10.90 2.14 -8.21
N GLU A 270 11.98 2.80 -8.61
CA GLU A 270 11.97 3.97 -9.51
C GLU A 270 11.41 3.65 -10.91
N ALA A 271 11.46 2.39 -11.32
CA ALA A 271 10.89 1.94 -12.60
C ALA A 271 9.40 1.57 -12.51
N GLN A 272 8.80 1.62 -11.33
CA GLN A 272 7.36 1.39 -11.19
C GLN A 272 6.58 2.57 -11.77
N LEU A 273 5.37 2.29 -12.25
CA LEU A 273 4.46 3.31 -12.78
C LEU A 273 3.33 3.57 -11.76
N PRO A 274 2.76 4.77 -11.74
CA PRO A 274 1.55 5.01 -10.96
C PRO A 274 0.42 4.03 -11.31
N PRO A 275 -0.36 3.58 -10.36
CA PRO A 275 -0.36 3.97 -8.95
C PRO A 275 0.61 3.18 -8.06
N PHE A 276 1.45 2.29 -8.60
CA PHE A 276 2.31 1.38 -7.84
C PHE A 276 3.70 1.97 -7.50
N ALA A 277 4.10 3.07 -8.15
CA ALA A 277 5.31 3.78 -7.79
C ALA A 277 5.15 4.39 -6.39
N PRO A 278 6.05 4.14 -5.41
CA PRO A 278 6.04 4.87 -4.16
C PRO A 278 6.38 6.34 -4.40
N ASP A 279 5.74 7.24 -3.64
CA ASP A 279 5.98 8.67 -3.74
C ASP A 279 7.33 9.05 -3.14
N ARG A 280 7.79 8.31 -2.10
CA ARG A 280 9.13 8.48 -1.49
C ARG A 280 9.78 7.13 -1.23
N VAL A 281 11.10 7.10 -1.42
CA VAL A 281 11.99 5.97 -1.10
C VAL A 281 13.17 6.49 -0.32
N GLU A 282 13.24 6.16 0.96
CA GLU A 282 14.33 6.57 1.84
C GLU A 282 15.20 5.37 2.23
N VAL A 283 16.52 5.55 2.11
CA VAL A 283 17.49 4.52 2.53
C VAL A 283 18.03 4.89 3.90
N THR A 284 17.72 4.09 4.90
CA THR A 284 18.15 4.28 6.28
C THR A 284 19.19 3.23 6.69
N GLY A 285 19.78 3.35 7.89
CA GLY A 285 20.64 2.32 8.47
C GLY A 285 19.91 0.99 8.70
N ASP A 286 18.63 1.07 9.02
CA ASP A 286 17.78 -0.06 9.41
C ASP A 286 17.10 -0.74 8.22
N GLY A 287 17.04 -0.07 7.06
CA GLY A 287 16.35 -0.62 5.89
C GLY A 287 16.05 0.40 4.80
N VAL A 288 15.03 0.10 4.02
CA VAL A 288 14.46 0.99 3.00
C VAL A 288 13.02 1.30 3.40
N LEU A 289 12.74 2.57 3.64
CA LEU A 289 11.40 3.08 3.90
C LEU A 289 10.73 3.45 2.58
N LEU A 290 9.56 2.90 2.34
CA LEU A 290 8.70 3.23 1.21
C LEU A 290 7.48 3.97 1.74
N SER A 291 7.11 5.09 1.10
CA SER A 291 5.99 5.91 1.50
C SER A 291 5.09 6.24 0.30
N TYR A 292 3.79 6.23 0.56
CA TYR A 292 2.76 6.67 -0.37
C TYR A 292 2.02 7.86 0.22
N ASP A 293 1.89 8.93 -0.55
CA ASP A 293 1.08 10.06 -0.18
C ASP A 293 -0.39 9.66 -0.06
N TYR A 294 -1.13 10.43 0.75
CA TYR A 294 -2.56 10.17 0.93
C TYR A 294 -3.31 10.20 -0.41
N ALA A 295 -4.20 9.23 -0.59
CA ALA A 295 -5.16 9.18 -1.69
C ALA A 295 -6.56 8.90 -1.16
N SER A 296 -7.57 9.62 -1.67
CA SER A 296 -8.97 9.47 -1.24
C SER A 296 -9.55 8.08 -1.54
N ALA A 297 -9.09 7.44 -2.61
CA ALA A 297 -9.61 6.16 -3.08
C ALA A 297 -8.51 5.22 -3.62
N PRO A 298 -7.56 4.74 -2.78
CA PRO A 298 -6.43 3.95 -3.26
C PRO A 298 -6.84 2.62 -3.91
N ASP A 299 -7.93 2.01 -3.43
CA ASP A 299 -8.46 0.76 -4.03
C ASP A 299 -9.00 0.99 -5.44
N ALA A 300 -9.67 2.12 -5.67
CA ALA A 300 -10.18 2.48 -7.00
C ALA A 300 -9.02 2.75 -7.97
N LEU A 301 -7.96 3.45 -7.54
CA LEU A 301 -6.78 3.70 -8.36
C LEU A 301 -6.12 2.40 -8.84
N VAL A 302 -6.02 1.41 -7.95
CA VAL A 302 -5.48 0.09 -8.32
C VAL A 302 -6.44 -0.65 -9.24
N ALA A 303 -7.74 -0.63 -8.96
CA ALA A 303 -8.74 -1.32 -9.79
C ALA A 303 -8.83 -0.75 -11.21
N GLU A 304 -8.60 0.55 -11.40
CA GLU A 304 -8.65 1.20 -12.72
C GLU A 304 -7.56 0.67 -13.68
N VAL A 305 -6.39 0.30 -13.14
CA VAL A 305 -5.26 -0.19 -13.94
C VAL A 305 -5.10 -1.71 -13.89
N SER A 306 -5.91 -2.39 -13.08
CA SER A 306 -5.96 -3.85 -13.00
C SER A 306 -7.11 -4.35 -13.86
N PRO A 307 -6.85 -5.12 -14.94
CA PRO A 307 -7.88 -5.62 -15.86
C PRO A 307 -8.80 -6.64 -15.24
#